data_082ce1df1afa0b63f0d4ee8ec4c0db50
#
_entry.id   082ce1df1afa0b63f0d4ee8ec4c0db50
#
_cell.length_a   1.000
_cell.length_b   1.000
_cell.length_c   1.000
_cell.angle_alpha   90.00
_cell.angle_beta   90.00
_cell.angle_gamma   90.00
#
_symmetry.space_group_name_H-M   'P 1'
#
loop_
_entity.id
_entity.type
_entity.pdbx_description
1 polymer ?
#
loop_
_entity_poly.entity_id
_entity_poly.type
_entity_poly.pdbx_seq_one_letter_code
_entity_poly.pdbx_strand_id
1 'polypeptide(L)'
;MLEKLEIGCGQRPTPGYIHNDLNAFEGVDIVGMPWDINFPDSSLEEALALGLVEHLTYAQVRDTFTNVYRMLAPGGSFFFDVPDIPVWCRYVVEYFEGRSIPFTIDHVFSTLYGWQRWPGDEHKSGWWQAKLEDELRHCGFTSLSFGVQLFLDKGLERNRFKRPHDAHIYCKATKDSAGAARPA
;
A
#
# COMPACT_ATOMS: atom_id res chain seq x y z
N MET A 1 -20.75 -14.08 3.83
CA MET A 1 -20.56 -12.61 3.71
C MET A 1 -19.11 -12.42 3.29
N LEU A 2 -18.82 -11.54 2.33
CA LEU A 2 -17.43 -11.24 1.97
C LEU A 2 -16.80 -10.42 3.10
N GLU A 3 -15.49 -10.58 3.31
CA GLU A 3 -14.76 -9.97 4.41
C GLU A 3 -13.87 -8.84 3.91
N LYS A 4 -13.37 -8.01 4.83
CA LYS A 4 -12.39 -6.94 4.58
C LYS A 4 -11.14 -7.23 5.38
N LEU A 5 -9.99 -7.09 4.73
CA LEU A 5 -8.68 -7.36 5.33
C LEU A 5 -7.82 -6.10 5.31
N GLU A 6 -7.26 -5.69 6.44
CA GLU A 6 -6.20 -4.72 6.52
C GLU A 6 -4.86 -5.43 6.80
N ILE A 7 -3.89 -5.19 5.93
CA ILE A 7 -2.55 -5.79 5.96
C ILE A 7 -1.56 -4.75 6.48
N GLY A 8 -0.78 -5.09 7.49
CA GLY A 8 0.15 -4.16 8.13
C GLY A 8 -0.55 -3.04 8.88
N CYS A 9 -1.58 -3.38 9.68
CA CYS A 9 -2.40 -2.39 10.37
C CYS A 9 -1.62 -1.57 11.44
N GLY A 10 -0.49 -2.09 11.93
CA GLY A 10 0.29 -1.46 13.00
C GLY A 10 -0.52 -1.32 14.28
N GLN A 11 -0.25 -0.24 15.02
CA GLN A 11 -0.93 0.08 16.28
C GLN A 11 -2.25 0.86 16.09
N ARG A 12 -2.75 0.99 14.87
CA ARG A 12 -3.95 1.80 14.57
C ARG A 12 -4.80 1.08 13.53
N PRO A 13 -5.43 -0.05 13.92
CA PRO A 13 -6.28 -0.82 13.02
C PRO A 13 -7.47 0.01 12.54
N THR A 14 -7.81 -0.13 11.26
CA THR A 14 -8.95 0.55 10.65
C THR A 14 -10.25 -0.17 11.02
N PRO A 15 -11.26 0.49 11.60
CA PRO A 15 -12.49 -0.18 12.00
C PRO A 15 -13.20 -0.92 10.86
N GLY A 16 -13.72 -2.10 11.13
CA GLY A 16 -14.51 -2.89 10.17
C GLY A 16 -13.69 -3.81 9.26
N TYR A 17 -12.41 -3.99 9.55
CA TYR A 17 -11.53 -4.94 8.87
C TYR A 17 -11.07 -6.04 9.82
N ILE A 18 -10.70 -7.18 9.27
CA ILE A 18 -9.82 -8.15 9.93
C ILE A 18 -8.39 -7.61 9.80
N HIS A 19 -7.62 -7.62 10.85
CA HIS A 19 -6.33 -6.93 10.92
C HIS A 19 -5.17 -7.92 10.94
N ASN A 20 -4.24 -7.73 10.02
CA ASN A 20 -2.96 -8.44 10.02
C ASN A 20 -1.81 -7.48 10.36
N ASP A 21 -0.86 -7.94 11.12
CA ASP A 21 0.46 -7.31 11.30
C ASP A 21 1.51 -8.38 11.63
N LEU A 22 2.79 -8.05 11.42
CA LEU A 22 3.91 -8.89 11.85
C LEU A 22 4.02 -8.96 13.38
N ASN A 23 3.60 -7.91 14.07
CA ASN A 23 3.66 -7.76 15.51
C ASN A 23 2.28 -7.97 16.14
N ALA A 24 2.23 -8.60 17.30
CA ALA A 24 1.00 -8.84 18.05
C ALA A 24 0.57 -7.57 18.83
N PHE A 25 0.23 -6.50 18.11
CA PHE A 25 -0.33 -5.30 18.73
C PHE A 25 -1.80 -5.54 19.14
N GLU A 26 -2.29 -4.69 20.03
CA GLU A 26 -3.73 -4.69 20.38
C GLU A 26 -4.59 -4.46 19.13
N GLY A 27 -5.58 -5.30 18.91
CA GLY A 27 -6.48 -5.24 17.77
C GLY A 27 -5.96 -5.96 16.50
N VAL A 28 -4.81 -6.67 16.57
CA VAL A 28 -4.35 -7.55 15.48
C VAL A 28 -5.02 -8.92 15.62
N ASP A 29 -5.72 -9.35 14.58
CA ASP A 29 -6.40 -10.64 14.53
C ASP A 29 -5.49 -11.75 14.00
N ILE A 30 -4.58 -11.41 13.07
CA ILE A 30 -3.69 -12.34 12.38
C ILE A 30 -2.25 -11.84 12.51
N VAL A 31 -1.42 -12.54 13.26
CA VAL A 31 0.01 -12.25 13.37
C VAL A 31 0.77 -13.06 12.31
N GLY A 32 1.46 -12.39 11.38
CA GLY A 32 2.20 -13.06 10.33
C GLY A 32 2.58 -12.16 9.16
N MET A 33 3.29 -12.75 8.21
CA MET A 33 3.77 -12.05 7.02
C MET A 33 2.63 -11.80 6.02
N PRO A 34 2.64 -10.67 5.29
CA PRO A 34 1.59 -10.31 4.32
C PRO A 34 1.33 -11.37 3.24
N TRP A 35 2.37 -12.03 2.76
CA TRP A 35 2.28 -13.05 1.69
C TRP A 35 1.83 -14.41 2.19
N ASP A 36 1.85 -14.67 3.52
CA ASP A 36 1.44 -15.94 4.13
C ASP A 36 -0.02 -15.92 4.62
N ILE A 37 -0.73 -14.80 4.48
CA ILE A 37 -2.14 -14.69 4.87
C ILE A 37 -2.97 -15.65 4.03
N ASN A 38 -3.80 -16.45 4.70
CA ASN A 38 -4.56 -17.49 4.04
C ASN A 38 -6.08 -17.35 4.25
N PHE A 39 -6.72 -16.61 3.36
CA PHE A 39 -8.17 -16.62 3.17
C PHE A 39 -8.53 -17.50 1.96
N PRO A 40 -9.75 -18.04 1.90
CA PRO A 40 -10.24 -18.75 0.71
C PRO A 40 -10.18 -17.86 -0.53
N ASP A 41 -10.04 -18.46 -1.71
CA ASP A 41 -10.12 -17.75 -2.98
C ASP A 41 -11.44 -16.99 -3.10
N SER A 42 -11.38 -15.75 -3.56
CA SER A 42 -12.55 -14.92 -3.82
C SER A 42 -13.45 -14.69 -2.59
N SER A 43 -12.88 -14.62 -1.38
CA SER A 43 -13.61 -14.43 -0.12
C SER A 43 -13.56 -12.99 0.40
N LEU A 44 -12.71 -12.11 -0.14
CA LEU A 44 -12.61 -10.72 0.29
C LEU A 44 -13.33 -9.77 -0.67
N GLU A 45 -14.11 -8.83 -0.13
CA GLU A 45 -14.61 -7.71 -0.91
C GLU A 45 -13.59 -6.58 -1.02
N GLU A 46 -12.71 -6.46 -0.01
CA GLU A 46 -11.74 -5.38 0.05
C GLU A 46 -10.48 -5.79 0.82
N ALA A 47 -9.33 -5.35 0.32
CA ALA A 47 -8.07 -5.39 1.04
C ALA A 47 -7.50 -3.97 1.15
N LEU A 48 -6.79 -3.68 2.26
CA LEU A 48 -6.18 -2.40 2.57
C LEU A 48 -4.74 -2.62 3.04
N ALA A 49 -3.80 -1.79 2.55
CA ALA A 49 -2.42 -1.79 3.03
C ALA A 49 -1.86 -0.35 3.03
N LEU A 50 -1.86 0.30 4.18
CA LEU A 50 -1.43 1.70 4.31
C LEU A 50 -0.03 1.80 4.91
N GLY A 51 0.93 2.34 4.14
CA GLY A 51 2.33 2.48 4.55
C GLY A 51 2.96 1.13 4.87
N LEU A 52 2.76 0.14 4.02
CA LEU A 52 3.31 -1.21 4.15
C LEU A 52 4.22 -1.60 2.99
N VAL A 53 3.79 -1.31 1.76
CA VAL A 53 4.38 -1.89 0.54
C VAL A 53 5.86 -1.53 0.39
N GLU A 54 6.25 -0.32 0.77
CA GLU A 54 7.64 0.15 0.78
C GLU A 54 8.55 -0.62 1.74
N HIS A 55 7.99 -1.23 2.79
CA HIS A 55 8.73 -2.04 3.75
C HIS A 55 9.02 -3.46 3.27
N LEU A 56 8.45 -3.86 2.14
CA LEU A 56 8.63 -5.17 1.52
C LEU A 56 9.68 -5.09 0.40
N THR A 57 10.43 -6.17 0.20
CA THR A 57 11.24 -6.33 -1.03
C THR A 57 10.34 -6.50 -2.25
N TYR A 58 10.86 -6.24 -3.46
CA TYR A 58 10.06 -6.42 -4.69
C TYR A 58 9.49 -7.83 -4.85
N ALA A 59 10.22 -8.87 -4.43
CA ALA A 59 9.73 -10.24 -4.45
C ALA A 59 8.54 -10.42 -3.47
N GLN A 60 8.68 -9.93 -2.24
CA GLN A 60 7.63 -9.99 -1.22
C GLN A 60 6.38 -9.18 -1.63
N VAL A 61 6.55 -8.04 -2.31
CA VAL A 61 5.42 -7.26 -2.86
C VAL A 61 4.69 -8.09 -3.90
N ARG A 62 5.40 -8.73 -4.82
CA ARG A 62 4.79 -9.60 -5.84
C ARG A 62 4.00 -10.74 -5.22
N ASP A 63 4.57 -11.42 -4.25
CA ASP A 63 3.92 -12.53 -3.54
C ASP A 63 2.66 -12.02 -2.80
N THR A 64 2.76 -10.87 -2.10
CA THR A 64 1.63 -10.23 -1.41
C THR A 64 0.53 -9.83 -2.38
N PHE A 65 0.85 -9.14 -3.49
CA PHE A 65 -0.14 -8.69 -4.47
C PHE A 65 -0.83 -9.85 -5.17
N THR A 66 -0.07 -10.90 -5.52
CA THR A 66 -0.62 -12.14 -6.10
C THR A 66 -1.59 -12.81 -5.13
N ASN A 67 -1.21 -12.88 -3.85
CA ASN A 67 -2.07 -13.47 -2.82
C ASN A 67 -3.33 -12.62 -2.58
N VAL A 68 -3.21 -11.30 -2.50
CA VAL A 68 -4.36 -10.38 -2.39
C VAL A 68 -5.29 -10.56 -3.60
N TYR A 69 -4.75 -10.60 -4.83
CA TYR A 69 -5.56 -10.83 -6.03
C TYR A 69 -6.34 -12.16 -5.97
N ARG A 70 -5.71 -13.23 -5.48
CA ARG A 70 -6.37 -14.54 -5.29
C ARG A 70 -7.55 -14.44 -4.33
N MET A 71 -7.32 -13.80 -3.17
CA MET A 71 -8.32 -13.68 -2.09
C MET A 71 -9.49 -12.75 -2.43
N LEU A 72 -9.27 -11.72 -3.25
CA LEU A 72 -10.34 -10.80 -3.65
C LEU A 72 -11.41 -11.52 -4.48
N ALA A 73 -12.67 -11.24 -4.18
CA ALA A 73 -13.80 -11.63 -5.01
C ALA A 73 -13.79 -10.85 -6.34
N PRO A 74 -14.44 -11.35 -7.40
CA PRO A 74 -14.68 -10.55 -8.61
C PRO A 74 -15.37 -9.22 -8.27
N GLY A 75 -14.80 -8.10 -8.73
CA GLY A 75 -15.21 -6.74 -8.37
C GLY A 75 -14.63 -6.23 -7.05
N GLY A 76 -13.97 -7.07 -6.27
CA GLY A 76 -13.27 -6.68 -5.04
C GLY A 76 -12.09 -5.75 -5.31
N SER A 77 -11.73 -4.93 -4.32
CA SER A 77 -10.74 -3.87 -4.50
C SER A 77 -9.63 -3.93 -3.46
N PHE A 78 -8.42 -3.62 -3.90
CA PHE A 78 -7.23 -3.46 -3.05
C PHE A 78 -6.82 -1.98 -3.01
N PHE A 79 -6.78 -1.39 -1.82
CA PHE A 79 -6.34 -0.02 -1.59
C PHE A 79 -5.00 -0.02 -0.88
N PHE A 80 -4.04 0.71 -1.41
CA PHE A 80 -2.74 0.89 -0.76
C PHE A 80 -2.09 2.20 -1.18
N ASP A 81 -1.14 2.69 -0.39
CA ASP A 81 -0.32 3.84 -0.72
C ASP A 81 1.16 3.55 -0.57
N VAL A 82 1.98 4.30 -1.30
CA VAL A 82 3.46 4.24 -1.22
C VAL A 82 4.05 5.63 -1.46
N PRO A 83 5.24 5.94 -0.93
CA PRO A 83 5.97 7.14 -1.32
C PRO A 83 6.26 7.18 -2.82
N ASP A 84 5.99 8.33 -3.47
CA ASP A 84 6.39 8.58 -4.87
C ASP A 84 7.86 8.96 -4.91
N ILE A 85 8.74 7.99 -5.12
CA ILE A 85 10.19 8.19 -5.06
C ILE A 85 10.70 9.31 -5.98
N PRO A 86 10.26 9.46 -7.24
CA PRO A 86 10.61 10.61 -8.07
C PRO A 86 10.34 11.98 -7.42
N VAL A 87 9.22 12.13 -6.71
CA VAL A 87 8.88 13.38 -6.01
C VAL A 87 9.81 13.61 -4.81
N TRP A 88 10.07 12.58 -4.02
CA TRP A 88 10.98 12.67 -2.86
C TRP A 88 12.41 12.95 -3.28
N CYS A 89 12.90 12.34 -4.35
CA CYS A 89 14.23 12.63 -4.94
C CYS A 89 14.33 14.08 -5.43
N ARG A 90 13.25 14.64 -5.98
CA ARG A 90 13.21 16.06 -6.38
C ARG A 90 13.40 16.96 -5.17
N TYR A 91 12.75 16.69 -4.04
CA TYR A 91 12.95 17.46 -2.81
C TYR A 91 14.40 17.43 -2.32
N VAL A 92 15.11 16.30 -2.45
CA VAL A 92 16.55 16.24 -2.15
C VAL A 92 17.31 17.23 -3.01
N VAL A 93 17.12 17.19 -4.33
CA VAL A 93 17.81 18.08 -5.27
C VAL A 93 17.49 19.55 -4.97
N GLU A 94 16.22 19.87 -4.82
CA GLU A 94 15.75 21.24 -4.54
C GLU A 94 16.37 21.82 -3.26
N TYR A 95 16.43 21.02 -2.19
CA TYR A 95 17.02 21.43 -0.93
C TYR A 95 18.52 21.79 -1.10
N PHE A 96 19.31 20.92 -1.74
CA PHE A 96 20.74 21.16 -1.93
C PHE A 96 21.07 22.25 -2.97
N GLU A 97 20.10 22.64 -3.79
CA GLU A 97 20.17 23.82 -4.66
C GLU A 97 19.70 25.11 -3.95
N GLY A 98 19.37 25.05 -2.66
CA GLY A 98 18.94 26.21 -1.86
C GLY A 98 17.47 26.60 -2.07
N ARG A 99 16.67 25.76 -2.69
CA ARG A 99 15.21 25.98 -2.84
C ARG A 99 14.45 25.55 -1.59
N SER A 100 13.31 26.18 -1.37
CA SER A 100 12.41 25.81 -0.28
C SER A 100 11.64 24.54 -0.65
N ILE A 101 11.57 23.59 0.28
CA ILE A 101 10.77 22.37 0.18
C ILE A 101 9.73 22.30 1.32
N PRO A 102 8.63 21.55 1.16
CA PRO A 102 7.53 21.53 2.15
C PRO A 102 7.85 20.72 3.41
N PHE A 103 8.99 20.03 3.48
CA PHE A 103 9.43 19.15 4.57
C PHE A 103 10.81 19.52 5.07
N THR A 104 11.21 19.05 6.25
CA THR A 104 12.62 19.07 6.66
C THR A 104 13.39 18.03 5.81
N ILE A 105 14.68 18.29 5.57
CA ILE A 105 15.50 17.35 4.81
C ILE A 105 15.60 15.97 5.50
N ASP A 106 15.62 15.95 6.83
CA ASP A 106 15.62 14.70 7.62
C ASP A 106 14.33 13.89 7.38
N HIS A 107 13.18 14.57 7.26
CA HIS A 107 11.92 13.90 6.91
C HIS A 107 11.98 13.30 5.50
N VAL A 108 12.55 14.01 4.53
CA VAL A 108 12.73 13.50 3.17
C VAL A 108 13.59 12.23 3.17
N PHE A 109 14.73 12.24 3.85
CA PHE A 109 15.58 11.05 3.96
C PHE A 109 14.90 9.91 4.75
N SER A 110 14.16 10.23 5.82
CA SER A 110 13.41 9.22 6.56
C SER A 110 12.29 8.58 5.71
N THR A 111 11.72 9.30 4.75
CA THR A 111 10.75 8.73 3.82
C THR A 111 11.43 7.88 2.73
N LEU A 112 12.65 8.24 2.30
CA LEU A 112 13.37 7.44 1.31
C LEU A 112 13.91 6.12 1.88
N TYR A 113 14.36 6.12 3.14
CA TYR A 113 15.06 4.98 3.75
C TYR A 113 14.27 4.28 4.86
N GLY A 114 13.09 4.77 5.21
CA GLY A 114 12.35 4.40 6.41
C GLY A 114 12.85 5.15 7.64
N TRP A 115 12.01 5.25 8.65
CA TRP A 115 12.35 5.95 9.89
C TRP A 115 13.32 5.17 10.79
N GLN A 116 13.50 3.88 10.53
CA GLN A 116 14.47 2.98 11.20
C GLN A 116 14.38 3.01 12.74
N ARG A 117 13.16 3.15 13.26
CA ARG A 117 12.88 3.22 14.72
C ARG A 117 12.92 1.86 15.39
N TRP A 118 12.67 0.80 14.59
CA TRP A 118 12.69 -0.62 15.02
C TRP A 118 13.02 -1.51 13.82
N PRO A 119 13.42 -2.76 14.06
CA PRO A 119 13.66 -3.71 12.95
C PRO A 119 12.42 -3.87 12.06
N GLY A 120 12.59 -3.69 10.76
CA GLY A 120 11.50 -3.76 9.77
C GLY A 120 10.88 -2.41 9.40
N ASP A 121 11.29 -1.29 10.04
CA ASP A 121 10.83 0.07 9.72
C ASP A 121 11.64 0.70 8.56
N GLU A 122 12.64 -0.01 8.03
CA GLU A 122 13.37 0.38 6.85
C GLU A 122 12.57 0.19 5.56
N HIS A 123 12.71 1.11 4.59
CA HIS A 123 12.14 0.94 3.25
C HIS A 123 13.06 0.07 2.40
N LYS A 124 12.52 -1.01 1.84
CA LYS A 124 13.22 -2.03 1.06
C LYS A 124 12.94 -1.92 -0.43
N SER A 125 11.91 -1.16 -0.81
CA SER A 125 11.54 -0.95 -2.20
C SER A 125 11.11 0.49 -2.46
N GLY A 126 11.36 0.96 -3.68
CA GLY A 126 11.01 2.30 -4.11
C GLY A 126 10.09 2.25 -5.33
N TRP A 127 9.07 3.11 -5.36
CA TRP A 127 7.98 3.04 -6.31
C TRP A 127 7.75 4.36 -7.05
N TRP A 128 7.28 4.24 -8.28
CA TRP A 128 6.66 5.28 -9.10
C TRP A 128 5.48 4.66 -9.84
N GLN A 129 4.57 5.48 -10.30
CA GLN A 129 3.28 5.01 -10.81
C GLN A 129 3.42 3.92 -11.88
N ALA A 130 4.22 4.14 -12.93
CA ALA A 130 4.37 3.18 -14.02
C ALA A 130 4.91 1.81 -13.53
N LYS A 131 5.87 1.80 -12.59
CA LYS A 131 6.36 0.54 -12.00
C LYS A 131 5.29 -0.19 -11.20
N LEU A 132 4.46 0.53 -10.45
CA LEU A 132 3.34 -0.06 -9.72
C LEU A 132 2.30 -0.65 -10.67
N GLU A 133 1.98 0.06 -11.77
CA GLU A 133 1.06 -0.43 -12.79
C GLU A 133 1.56 -1.74 -13.39
N ASP A 134 2.84 -1.81 -13.76
CA ASP A 134 3.45 -3.03 -14.32
C ASP A 134 3.38 -4.19 -13.33
N GLU A 135 3.72 -3.96 -12.06
CA GLU A 135 3.70 -5.00 -11.03
C GLU A 135 2.27 -5.49 -10.74
N LEU A 136 1.30 -4.58 -10.63
CA LEU A 136 -0.10 -4.93 -10.41
C LEU A 136 -0.68 -5.73 -11.58
N ARG A 137 -0.37 -5.34 -12.84
CA ARG A 137 -0.78 -6.08 -14.03
C ARG A 137 -0.16 -7.47 -14.07
N HIS A 138 1.11 -7.60 -13.69
CA HIS A 138 1.77 -8.90 -13.57
C HIS A 138 1.05 -9.81 -12.57
N CYS A 139 0.55 -9.26 -11.47
CA CYS A 139 -0.21 -9.98 -10.44
C CYS A 139 -1.68 -10.26 -10.82
N GLY A 140 -2.16 -9.75 -11.96
CA GLY A 140 -3.50 -10.02 -12.52
C GLY A 140 -4.49 -8.86 -12.43
N PHE A 141 -4.15 -7.75 -11.80
CA PHE A 141 -5.02 -6.57 -11.77
C PHE A 141 -5.01 -5.85 -13.11
N THR A 142 -6.17 -5.57 -13.68
CA THR A 142 -6.30 -4.84 -14.96
C THR A 142 -6.98 -3.49 -14.79
N SER A 143 -7.83 -3.33 -13.76
CA SER A 143 -8.54 -2.09 -13.47
C SER A 143 -7.83 -1.34 -12.33
N LEU A 144 -7.12 -0.26 -12.67
CA LEU A 144 -6.31 0.54 -11.75
C LEU A 144 -6.82 1.99 -11.74
N SER A 145 -6.89 2.58 -10.56
CA SER A 145 -7.22 3.99 -10.34
C SER A 145 -6.22 4.59 -9.37
N PHE A 146 -5.80 5.83 -9.62
CA PHE A 146 -4.83 6.53 -8.79
C PHE A 146 -5.38 7.87 -8.33
N GLY A 147 -5.04 8.27 -7.12
CA GLY A 147 -5.38 9.56 -6.56
C GLY A 147 -5.86 9.49 -5.12
N VAL A 148 -5.51 10.51 -4.36
CA VAL A 148 -5.84 10.63 -2.94
C VAL A 148 -7.35 10.64 -2.69
N GLN A 149 -8.16 11.19 -3.60
CA GLN A 149 -9.62 11.29 -3.45
C GLN A 149 -10.27 9.92 -3.24
N LEU A 150 -9.70 8.85 -3.82
CA LEU A 150 -10.17 7.47 -3.61
C LEU A 150 -10.16 7.04 -2.13
N PHE A 151 -9.22 7.57 -1.36
CA PHE A 151 -9.04 7.28 0.06
C PHE A 151 -9.88 8.23 0.93
N LEU A 152 -9.97 9.50 0.55
CA LEU A 152 -10.80 10.50 1.22
C LEU A 152 -12.27 10.10 1.20
N ASP A 153 -12.77 9.67 0.05
CA ASP A 153 -14.16 9.23 -0.13
C ASP A 153 -14.52 8.02 0.75
N LYS A 154 -13.52 7.24 1.16
CA LYS A 154 -13.69 6.10 2.06
C LYS A 154 -13.43 6.42 3.53
N GLY A 155 -13.04 7.63 3.86
CA GLY A 155 -12.65 7.99 5.22
C GLY A 155 -11.39 7.27 5.70
N LEU A 156 -10.53 6.82 4.77
CA LEU A 156 -9.28 6.14 5.07
C LEU A 156 -8.17 7.11 5.48
N GLU A 157 -8.50 8.35 5.77
CA GLU A 157 -7.59 9.31 6.37
C GLU A 157 -7.14 8.78 7.75
N ARG A 158 -6.06 8.05 7.77
CA ARG A 158 -5.36 7.88 9.05
C ARG A 158 -4.85 9.23 9.49
N ASN A 159 -5.04 9.57 10.77
CA ASN A 159 -4.45 10.75 11.43
C ASN A 159 -2.91 10.85 11.29
N ARG A 160 -2.25 9.93 10.59
CA ARG A 160 -0.85 10.00 10.18
C ARG A 160 -0.61 11.06 9.12
N PHE A 161 -1.59 11.28 8.24
CA PHE A 161 -1.47 12.21 7.13
C PHE A 161 -2.51 13.31 7.34
N LYS A 162 -2.25 14.23 8.26
CA LYS A 162 -3.09 15.43 8.46
C LYS A 162 -3.24 16.27 7.20
N ARG A 163 -2.54 15.92 6.12
CA ARG A 163 -2.68 16.43 4.76
C ARG A 163 -2.30 15.31 3.80
N PRO A 164 -3.20 14.88 2.91
CA PRO A 164 -2.81 14.15 1.71
C PRO A 164 -1.79 15.04 0.99
N HIS A 165 -0.57 14.59 0.83
CA HIS A 165 0.41 15.36 0.09
C HIS A 165 0.74 14.64 -1.21
N ASP A 166 1.02 15.44 -2.24
CA ASP A 166 1.28 14.99 -3.62
C ASP A 166 2.52 14.07 -3.76
N ALA A 167 3.18 13.75 -2.65
CA ALA A 167 4.38 12.93 -2.60
C ALA A 167 4.11 11.45 -2.31
N HIS A 168 2.85 11.02 -2.33
CA HIS A 168 2.45 9.61 -2.25
C HIS A 168 1.62 9.21 -3.47
N ILE A 169 1.78 7.96 -3.88
CA ILE A 169 0.93 7.31 -4.86
C ILE A 169 -0.16 6.57 -4.08
N TYR A 170 -1.40 6.96 -4.29
CA TYR A 170 -2.59 6.31 -3.74
C TYR A 170 -3.21 5.47 -4.84
N CYS A 171 -3.32 4.16 -4.63
CA CYS A 171 -3.79 3.21 -5.62
C CYS A 171 -5.02 2.44 -5.14
N LYS A 172 -5.99 2.30 -6.03
CA LYS A 172 -7.06 1.32 -5.97
C LYS A 172 -6.89 0.37 -7.15
N ALA A 173 -6.61 -0.91 -6.88
CA ALA A 173 -6.59 -1.98 -7.86
C ALA A 173 -7.83 -2.85 -7.69
N THR A 174 -8.59 -3.09 -8.75
CA THR A 174 -9.83 -3.87 -8.71
C THR A 174 -9.65 -5.17 -9.49
N LYS A 175 -10.09 -6.29 -8.90
CA LYS A 175 -10.17 -7.56 -9.59
C LYS A 175 -11.38 -7.55 -10.50
N ASP A 176 -11.17 -7.80 -11.79
CA ASP A 176 -12.26 -7.76 -12.76
C ASP A 176 -13.41 -8.71 -12.39
N SER A 177 -14.62 -8.30 -12.74
CA SER A 177 -15.79 -9.17 -12.67
C SER A 177 -15.61 -10.37 -13.60
N ALA A 178 -16.07 -11.54 -13.18
CA ALA A 178 -15.95 -12.77 -13.98
C ALA A 178 -16.52 -12.54 -15.41
N GLY A 179 -15.64 -12.60 -16.42
CA GLY A 179 -16.00 -12.40 -17.82
C GLY A 179 -15.05 -11.49 -18.62
N ALA A 180 -14.17 -10.72 -17.99
CA ALA A 180 -13.13 -9.98 -18.72
C ALA A 180 -12.02 -10.96 -19.13
N ALA A 181 -11.90 -11.20 -20.46
CA ALA A 181 -10.83 -12.02 -21.01
C ALA A 181 -9.46 -11.38 -20.69
N ARG A 182 -8.51 -12.16 -20.18
CA ARG A 182 -7.11 -11.72 -20.07
C ARG A 182 -6.63 -11.31 -21.47
N PRO A 183 -6.05 -10.12 -21.66
CA PRO A 183 -5.31 -9.84 -22.85
C PRO A 183 -4.16 -10.84 -22.98
N ALA A 184 -4.00 -11.40 -24.19
CA ALA A 184 -2.99 -12.40 -24.54
C ALA A 184 -1.57 -11.82 -24.46
#